data_39e56e5271433f5d6ade778ae2f9388b
#
_entry.id   39e56e5271433f5d6ade778ae2f9388b
#
_cell.length_a   1.000
_cell.length_b   1.000
_cell.length_c   1.000
_cell.angle_alpha   90.00
_cell.angle_beta   90.00
_cell.angle_gamma   90.00
#
_symmetry.space_group_name_H-M   'P 1'
#
loop_
_entity.id
_entity.type
_entity.pdbx_description
1 polymer ?
#
loop_
_entity_poly.entity_id
_entity_poly.type
_entity_poly.pdbx_seq_one_letter_code
_entity_poly.pdbx_strand_id
1 'polypeptide(L)'
;YRPMRRAVLRADVDGGRWFVKLQRPKRHLEYLERMALLAPAGVTPPVVAAPAEGVTITAAAEGVSLAQALAAWSMQGAVEPDPASLLELLGRLPGGVRTLPPQRGHDVRLRMALETAAVELPGRASEIADLGERLLAADARAELGPVVATHGDFYEANIFTVDGRAVSVIDIESLGPGHLVDDLACLLAHLVVLPDLSPAHYGQVPGLIA
;
A
#
# COMPACT_ATOMS: atom_id res chain seq x y z
N TYR A 1 1.57 -8.23 13.35
CA TYR A 1 2.65 -8.33 14.34
C TYR A 1 3.91 -8.91 13.69
N ARG A 2 5.01 -8.15 13.73
CA ARG A 2 6.34 -8.65 13.31
C ARG A 2 7.23 -8.64 14.54
N PRO A 3 7.55 -9.81 15.14
CA PRO A 3 8.34 -9.91 16.36
C PRO A 3 9.61 -9.07 16.27
N MET A 4 9.94 -8.34 17.35
CA MET A 4 11.14 -7.49 17.48
C MET A 4 11.26 -6.33 16.46
N ARG A 5 10.25 -6.09 15.60
CA ARG A 5 10.28 -5.02 14.59
C ARG A 5 9.20 -3.98 14.79
N ARG A 6 7.93 -4.41 14.74
CA ARG A 6 6.76 -3.53 14.93
C ARG A 6 5.56 -4.30 15.47
N ALA A 7 4.70 -3.61 16.20
CA ALA A 7 3.36 -4.08 16.53
C ALA A 7 2.35 -2.95 16.27
N VAL A 8 1.15 -3.34 15.87
CA VAL A 8 0.00 -2.44 15.80
C VAL A 8 -1.10 -3.06 16.64
N LEU A 9 -1.65 -2.27 17.57
CA LEU A 9 -2.73 -2.66 18.44
C LEU A 9 -3.93 -1.79 18.13
N ARG A 10 -5.13 -2.40 18.08
CA ARG A 10 -6.38 -1.65 18.05
C ARG A 10 -6.87 -1.45 19.48
N ALA A 11 -7.27 -0.23 19.80
CA ALA A 11 -7.91 0.14 21.03
C ALA A 11 -9.27 0.76 20.73
N ASP A 12 -10.33 0.19 21.29
CA ASP A 12 -11.69 0.76 21.23
C ASP A 12 -11.98 1.33 22.62
N VAL A 13 -12.02 2.67 22.77
CA VAL A 13 -12.17 3.38 24.05
C VAL A 13 -13.16 4.53 23.86
N ASP A 14 -14.12 4.67 24.77
CA ASP A 14 -15.11 5.76 24.80
C ASP A 14 -15.83 5.99 23.46
N GLY A 15 -16.14 4.89 22.75
CA GLY A 15 -16.80 4.94 21.44
C GLY A 15 -15.89 5.32 20.28
N GLY A 16 -14.64 5.66 20.54
CA GLY A 16 -13.59 5.91 19.52
C GLY A 16 -12.76 4.67 19.23
N ARG A 17 -12.23 4.62 18.02
CA ARG A 17 -11.28 3.57 17.61
C ARG A 17 -9.92 4.20 17.31
N TRP A 18 -8.89 3.63 17.91
CA TRP A 18 -7.53 4.10 17.86
C TRP A 18 -6.60 2.97 17.45
N PHE A 19 -5.49 3.32 16.79
CA PHE A 19 -4.43 2.37 16.49
C PHE A 19 -3.14 2.82 17.17
N VAL A 20 -2.58 1.94 18.02
CA VAL A 20 -1.31 2.16 18.71
C VAL A 20 -0.22 1.42 17.94
N LYS A 21 0.68 2.17 17.33
CA LYS A 21 1.82 1.64 16.58
C LYS A 21 3.07 1.67 17.44
N LEU A 22 3.68 0.51 17.62
CA LEU A 22 4.95 0.33 18.35
C LEU A 22 6.08 0.08 17.35
N GLN A 23 7.13 0.90 17.40
CA GLN A 23 8.24 0.85 16.45
C GLN A 23 9.57 1.07 17.17
N ARG A 24 10.69 0.66 16.54
CA ARG A 24 12.02 1.05 17.02
C ARG A 24 12.21 2.57 16.91
N PRO A 25 13.00 3.21 17.78
CA PRO A 25 13.16 4.67 17.84
C PRO A 25 13.40 5.33 16.48
N LYS A 26 14.40 4.86 15.74
CA LYS A 26 14.70 5.40 14.41
C LYS A 26 13.50 5.33 13.45
N ARG A 27 12.78 4.20 13.41
CA ARG A 27 11.60 4.04 12.54
C ARG A 27 10.42 4.89 13.00
N HIS A 28 10.31 5.12 14.28
CA HIS A 28 9.31 6.01 14.85
C HIS A 28 9.51 7.46 14.38
N LEU A 29 10.74 7.98 14.43
CA LEU A 29 11.05 9.32 13.93
C LEU A 29 10.75 9.45 12.43
N GLU A 30 11.20 8.49 11.61
CA GLU A 30 10.92 8.43 10.18
C GLU A 30 9.40 8.38 9.89
N TYR A 31 8.65 7.67 10.72
CA TYR A 31 7.19 7.59 10.61
C TYR A 31 6.51 8.92 10.95
N LEU A 32 6.90 9.58 12.05
CA LEU A 32 6.34 10.88 12.44
C LEU A 32 6.65 11.97 11.40
N GLU A 33 7.84 11.96 10.80
CA GLU A 33 8.20 12.87 9.71
C GLU A 33 7.24 12.70 8.51
N ARG A 34 6.97 11.46 8.09
CA ARG A 34 6.03 11.16 7.01
C ARG A 34 4.61 11.58 7.36
N MET A 35 4.16 11.31 8.59
CA MET A 35 2.84 11.74 9.06
C MET A 35 2.70 13.26 9.02
N ALA A 36 3.73 14.00 9.45
CA ALA A 36 3.76 15.45 9.41
C ALA A 36 3.69 16.01 7.97
N LEU A 37 4.36 15.36 7.01
CA LEU A 37 4.27 15.72 5.59
C LEU A 37 2.87 15.52 5.03
N LEU A 38 2.18 14.44 5.41
CA LEU A 38 0.85 14.10 4.89
C LEU A 38 -0.30 14.83 5.57
N ALA A 39 -0.10 15.32 6.81
CA ALA A 39 -1.15 15.93 7.62
C ALA A 39 -1.91 17.08 6.91
N PRO A 40 -1.26 18.03 6.19
CA PRO A 40 -1.98 19.10 5.51
C PRO A 40 -2.87 18.62 4.35
N ALA A 41 -2.55 17.49 3.74
CA ALA A 41 -3.33 16.92 2.63
C ALA A 41 -4.54 16.09 3.11
N GLY A 42 -4.57 15.69 4.39
CA GLY A 42 -5.63 14.86 4.95
C GLY A 42 -5.81 13.51 4.26
N VAL A 43 -4.72 12.94 3.73
CA VAL A 43 -4.72 11.67 2.98
C VAL A 43 -4.38 10.46 3.86
N THR A 44 -4.19 10.66 5.15
CA THR A 44 -3.92 9.60 6.13
C THR A 44 -4.60 9.93 7.46
N PRO A 45 -4.98 8.93 8.27
CA PRO A 45 -5.54 9.17 9.59
C PRO A 45 -4.58 10.02 10.45
N PRO A 46 -5.10 11.01 11.20
CA PRO A 46 -4.24 11.91 11.96
C PRO A 46 -3.55 11.21 13.14
N VAL A 47 -2.36 11.67 13.47
CA VAL A 47 -1.70 11.35 14.75
C VAL A 47 -2.46 12.07 15.86
N VAL A 48 -2.92 11.31 16.84
CA VAL A 48 -3.63 11.81 18.02
C VAL A 48 -2.65 12.08 19.16
N ALA A 49 -1.67 11.19 19.33
CA ALA A 49 -0.63 11.33 20.35
C ALA A 49 0.62 10.52 19.97
N ALA A 50 1.77 10.98 20.50
CA ALA A 50 3.03 10.24 20.52
C ALA A 50 3.60 10.31 21.95
N PRO A 51 3.03 9.53 22.89
CA PRO A 51 3.28 9.71 24.33
C PRO A 51 4.67 9.27 24.78
N ALA A 52 5.35 8.46 24.01
CA ALA A 52 6.69 7.98 24.30
C ALA A 52 7.44 7.65 23.00
N GLU A 53 8.78 7.58 23.10
CA GLU A 53 9.60 7.13 21.99
C GLU A 53 9.19 5.73 21.54
N GLY A 54 9.01 5.56 20.23
CA GLY A 54 8.55 4.30 19.65
C GLY A 54 7.03 4.07 19.69
N VAL A 55 6.24 5.00 20.25
CA VAL A 55 4.79 4.86 20.39
C VAL A 55 4.07 5.96 19.64
N THR A 56 3.23 5.60 18.67
CA THR A 56 2.32 6.55 17.98
C THR A 56 0.89 6.05 18.09
N ILE A 57 -0.01 6.96 18.39
CA ILE A 57 -1.47 6.71 18.42
C ILE A 57 -2.08 7.50 17.27
N THR A 58 -2.80 6.81 16.39
CA THR A 58 -3.55 7.43 15.29
C THR A 58 -5.04 7.17 15.46
N ALA A 59 -5.86 8.05 14.91
CA ALA A 59 -7.28 7.73 14.70
C ALA A 59 -7.45 6.56 13.73
N ALA A 60 -8.61 5.93 13.71
CA ALA A 60 -8.97 5.01 12.65
C ALA A 60 -9.11 5.76 11.32
N ALA A 61 -8.79 5.09 10.22
CA ALA A 61 -9.17 5.57 8.89
C ALA A 61 -10.69 5.60 8.76
N GLU A 62 -11.20 6.60 8.05
CA GLU A 62 -12.62 6.71 7.74
C GLU A 62 -13.02 5.66 6.70
N GLY A 63 -14.24 5.12 6.82
CA GLY A 63 -14.78 4.16 5.89
C GLY A 63 -14.24 2.73 6.07
N VAL A 64 -14.07 2.04 4.96
CA VAL A 64 -13.60 0.63 4.90
C VAL A 64 -12.39 0.52 3.97
N SER A 65 -11.57 -0.52 4.16
CA SER A 65 -10.48 -0.75 3.19
C SER A 65 -11.04 -1.07 1.80
N LEU A 66 -10.29 -0.72 0.76
CA LEU A 66 -10.66 -1.07 -0.62
C LEU A 66 -10.82 -2.60 -0.77
N ALA A 67 -10.05 -3.41 -0.04
CA ALA A 67 -10.23 -4.85 0.02
C ALA A 67 -11.64 -5.23 0.50
N GLN A 68 -12.13 -4.58 1.56
CA GLN A 68 -13.49 -4.80 2.07
C GLN A 68 -14.57 -4.27 1.12
N ALA A 69 -14.33 -3.11 0.50
CA ALA A 69 -15.26 -2.55 -0.48
C ALA A 69 -15.39 -3.44 -1.73
N LEU A 70 -14.27 -3.95 -2.26
CA LEU A 70 -14.24 -4.90 -3.39
C LEU A 70 -14.98 -6.21 -3.05
N ALA A 71 -14.77 -6.74 -1.85
CA ALA A 71 -15.46 -7.94 -1.41
C ALA A 71 -16.98 -7.69 -1.27
N ALA A 72 -17.39 -6.59 -0.68
CA ALA A 72 -18.81 -6.22 -0.54
C ALA A 72 -19.47 -5.99 -1.91
N TRP A 73 -18.78 -5.30 -2.83
CA TRP A 73 -19.27 -5.12 -4.20
C TRP A 73 -19.39 -6.46 -4.93
N SER A 74 -18.36 -7.28 -4.90
CA SER A 74 -18.33 -8.56 -5.60
C SER A 74 -19.36 -9.57 -5.08
N MET A 75 -19.61 -9.59 -3.77
CA MET A 75 -20.50 -10.57 -3.13
C MET A 75 -21.95 -10.10 -3.00
N GLN A 76 -22.16 -8.80 -2.80
CA GLN A 76 -23.44 -8.26 -2.33
C GLN A 76 -23.99 -7.18 -3.28
N GLY A 77 -23.28 -6.83 -4.35
CA GLY A 77 -23.66 -5.72 -5.23
C GLY A 77 -23.63 -4.36 -4.52
N ALA A 78 -22.73 -4.20 -3.53
CA ALA A 78 -22.52 -2.91 -2.88
C ALA A 78 -21.97 -1.87 -3.89
N VAL A 79 -21.71 -0.64 -3.42
CA VAL A 79 -21.17 0.43 -4.27
C VAL A 79 -19.86 -0.01 -4.91
N GLU A 80 -19.79 0.12 -6.24
CA GLU A 80 -18.60 -0.19 -7.02
C GLU A 80 -17.50 0.83 -6.70
N PRO A 81 -16.27 0.38 -6.41
CA PRO A 81 -15.15 1.29 -6.20
C PRO A 81 -14.86 2.12 -7.46
N ASP A 82 -14.67 3.43 -7.28
CA ASP A 82 -14.38 4.40 -8.34
C ASP A 82 -12.85 4.44 -8.62
N PRO A 83 -12.36 3.91 -9.76
CA PRO A 83 -10.93 3.92 -10.08
C PRO A 83 -10.35 5.33 -10.22
N ALA A 84 -11.14 6.33 -10.66
CA ALA A 84 -10.65 7.70 -10.81
C ALA A 84 -10.25 8.29 -9.45
N SER A 85 -10.96 7.94 -8.38
CA SER A 85 -10.64 8.40 -7.02
C SER A 85 -9.28 7.92 -6.51
N LEU A 86 -8.76 6.81 -7.01
CA LEU A 86 -7.42 6.30 -6.68
C LEU A 86 -6.34 7.24 -7.22
N LEU A 87 -6.49 7.69 -8.46
CA LEU A 87 -5.58 8.67 -9.08
C LEU A 87 -5.67 10.04 -8.39
N GLU A 88 -6.90 10.48 -8.05
CA GLU A 88 -7.12 11.69 -7.28
C GLU A 88 -6.42 11.63 -5.92
N LEU A 89 -6.52 10.49 -5.21
CA LEU A 89 -5.86 10.27 -3.92
C LEU A 89 -4.34 10.35 -4.03
N LEU A 90 -3.74 9.67 -5.01
CA LEU A 90 -2.30 9.74 -5.29
C LEU A 90 -1.87 11.16 -5.67
N GLY A 91 -2.67 11.87 -6.46
CA GLY A 91 -2.43 13.27 -6.85
C GLY A 91 -2.44 14.25 -5.67
N ARG A 92 -3.04 13.89 -4.53
CA ARG A 92 -3.04 14.70 -3.30
C ARG A 92 -1.80 14.50 -2.44
N LEU A 93 -0.92 13.55 -2.75
CA LEU A 93 0.32 13.36 -2.00
C LEU A 93 1.19 14.61 -2.12
N PRO A 94 1.65 15.19 -1.00
CA PRO A 94 2.40 16.46 -1.02
C PRO A 94 3.73 16.36 -1.75
N GLY A 95 4.11 17.40 -2.48
CA GLY A 95 5.39 17.45 -3.18
C GLY A 95 6.62 17.28 -2.27
N GLY A 96 6.51 17.62 -0.98
CA GLY A 96 7.54 17.39 0.03
C GLY A 96 7.93 15.91 0.19
N VAL A 97 7.06 14.97 -0.15
CA VAL A 97 7.37 13.53 -0.15
C VAL A 97 8.56 13.19 -1.05
N ARG A 98 8.77 13.94 -2.12
CA ARG A 98 9.91 13.74 -3.05
C ARG A 98 11.27 14.06 -2.43
N THR A 99 11.32 14.69 -1.26
CA THR A 99 12.57 14.95 -0.54
C THR A 99 12.97 13.83 0.41
N LEU A 100 12.09 12.86 0.62
CA LEU A 100 12.39 11.67 1.42
C LEU A 100 13.40 10.78 0.69
N PRO A 101 14.11 9.91 1.43
CA PRO A 101 14.99 8.91 0.82
C PRO A 101 14.22 8.04 -0.17
N PRO A 102 14.79 7.76 -1.37
CA PRO A 102 14.16 6.90 -2.35
C PRO A 102 14.01 5.47 -1.83
N GLN A 103 12.97 4.80 -2.28
CA GLN A 103 12.78 3.37 -2.05
C GLN A 103 13.81 2.55 -2.86
N ARG A 104 13.94 1.27 -2.53
CA ARG A 104 14.72 0.34 -3.35
C ARG A 104 14.13 0.28 -4.75
N GLY A 105 14.99 0.31 -5.76
CA GLY A 105 14.57 0.21 -7.15
C GLY A 105 13.73 -1.06 -7.43
N HIS A 106 12.91 -1.00 -8.47
CA HIS A 106 12.07 -2.12 -8.89
C HIS A 106 12.88 -3.36 -9.20
N ASP A 107 13.99 -3.20 -9.94
CA ASP A 107 14.90 -4.27 -10.30
C ASP A 107 15.44 -5.00 -9.07
N VAL A 108 15.82 -4.27 -8.01
CA VAL A 108 16.30 -4.86 -6.75
C VAL A 108 15.18 -5.64 -6.05
N ARG A 109 13.97 -5.07 -5.98
CA ARG A 109 12.83 -5.75 -5.36
C ARG A 109 12.42 -7.00 -6.13
N LEU A 110 12.39 -6.91 -7.47
CA LEU A 110 12.08 -8.03 -8.35
C LEU A 110 13.10 -9.16 -8.17
N ARG A 111 14.41 -8.87 -8.21
CA ARG A 111 15.45 -9.89 -7.98
C ARG A 111 15.28 -10.60 -6.64
N MET A 112 15.03 -9.85 -5.56
CA MET A 112 14.79 -10.44 -4.23
C MET A 112 13.54 -11.33 -4.21
N ALA A 113 12.46 -10.94 -4.91
CA ALA A 113 11.24 -11.74 -5.01
C ALA A 113 11.48 -13.03 -5.80
N LEU A 114 12.21 -12.97 -6.92
CA LEU A 114 12.59 -14.13 -7.74
C LEU A 114 13.48 -15.10 -6.97
N GLU A 115 14.49 -14.60 -6.25
CA GLU A 115 15.34 -15.42 -5.38
C GLU A 115 14.52 -16.14 -4.31
N THR A 116 13.60 -15.43 -3.66
CA THR A 116 12.70 -16.03 -2.67
C THR A 116 11.81 -17.10 -3.31
N ALA A 117 11.19 -16.80 -4.45
CA ALA A 117 10.33 -17.75 -5.15
C ALA A 117 11.08 -19.00 -5.61
N ALA A 118 12.32 -18.86 -6.07
CA ALA A 118 13.15 -20.01 -6.49
C ALA A 118 13.54 -20.91 -5.30
N VAL A 119 13.73 -20.33 -4.11
CA VAL A 119 13.98 -21.10 -2.87
C VAL A 119 12.74 -21.85 -2.43
N GLU A 120 11.57 -21.19 -2.46
CA GLU A 120 10.30 -21.79 -2.03
C GLU A 120 9.77 -22.83 -3.03
N LEU A 121 10.10 -22.69 -4.32
CA LEU A 121 9.62 -23.53 -5.42
C LEU A 121 10.78 -24.09 -6.25
N PRO A 122 11.65 -24.92 -5.66
CA PRO A 122 12.88 -25.39 -6.34
C PRO A 122 12.61 -26.19 -7.63
N GLY A 123 11.47 -26.90 -7.70
CA GLY A 123 11.05 -27.60 -8.94
C GLY A 123 10.67 -26.70 -10.10
N ARG A 124 10.52 -25.38 -9.87
CA ARG A 124 10.16 -24.37 -10.86
C ARG A 124 11.26 -23.31 -11.05
N ALA A 125 12.45 -23.53 -10.52
CA ALA A 125 13.53 -22.54 -10.52
C ALA A 125 13.90 -22.04 -11.94
N SER A 126 13.89 -22.91 -12.96
CA SER A 126 14.14 -22.51 -14.37
C SER A 126 13.04 -21.60 -14.90
N GLU A 127 11.76 -21.93 -14.67
CA GLU A 127 10.63 -21.10 -15.10
C GLU A 127 10.66 -19.71 -14.43
N ILE A 128 11.03 -19.67 -13.15
CA ILE A 128 11.18 -18.42 -12.37
C ILE A 128 12.32 -17.58 -12.93
N ALA A 129 13.44 -18.19 -13.30
CA ALA A 129 14.57 -17.50 -13.91
C ALA A 129 14.18 -16.89 -15.28
N ASP A 130 13.55 -17.66 -16.15
CA ASP A 130 13.09 -17.22 -17.48
C ASP A 130 12.07 -16.08 -17.36
N LEU A 131 11.15 -16.18 -16.41
CA LEU A 131 10.20 -15.10 -16.10
C LEU A 131 10.94 -13.85 -15.62
N GLY A 132 11.92 -14.03 -14.74
CA GLY A 132 12.72 -12.94 -14.19
C GLY A 132 13.48 -12.17 -15.27
N GLU A 133 14.12 -12.85 -16.21
CA GLU A 133 14.80 -12.21 -17.33
C GLU A 133 13.85 -11.38 -18.20
N ARG A 134 12.66 -11.91 -18.49
CA ARG A 134 11.64 -11.18 -19.27
C ARG A 134 11.13 -9.94 -18.53
N LEU A 135 10.87 -10.05 -17.23
CA LEU A 135 10.38 -8.94 -16.41
C LEU A 135 11.45 -7.85 -16.28
N LEU A 136 12.71 -8.21 -16.00
CA LEU A 136 13.83 -7.25 -15.92
C LEU A 136 14.08 -6.56 -17.26
N ALA A 137 13.95 -7.28 -18.38
CA ALA A 137 14.08 -6.70 -19.69
C ALA A 137 12.89 -5.78 -20.07
N ALA A 138 11.70 -6.02 -19.54
CA ALA A 138 10.54 -5.16 -19.70
C ALA A 138 10.70 -3.88 -18.85
N ASP A 139 11.09 -4.02 -17.58
CA ASP A 139 11.35 -2.92 -16.66
C ASP A 139 12.39 -1.94 -17.22
N ALA A 140 13.51 -2.45 -17.75
CA ALA A 140 14.58 -1.65 -18.35
C ALA A 140 14.14 -0.84 -19.59
N ARG A 141 13.00 -1.18 -20.21
CA ARG A 141 12.42 -0.50 -21.37
C ARG A 141 11.20 0.34 -21.07
N ALA A 142 10.73 0.26 -19.83
CA ALA A 142 9.52 0.97 -19.42
C ALA A 142 9.74 2.49 -19.39
N GLU A 143 8.79 3.23 -19.94
CA GLU A 143 8.71 4.68 -19.77
C GLU A 143 7.97 4.99 -18.47
N LEU A 144 8.73 5.23 -17.39
CA LEU A 144 8.18 5.38 -16.04
C LEU A 144 7.49 6.74 -15.80
N GLY A 145 7.69 7.72 -16.71
CA GLY A 145 7.21 9.08 -16.52
C GLY A 145 7.99 9.88 -15.46
N PRO A 146 7.49 11.04 -15.02
CA PRO A 146 8.19 11.89 -14.07
C PRO A 146 8.25 11.29 -12.68
N VAL A 147 9.28 11.68 -11.91
CA VAL A 147 9.37 11.37 -10.48
C VAL A 147 8.34 12.21 -9.71
N VAL A 148 7.47 11.52 -8.99
CA VAL A 148 6.38 12.11 -8.20
C VAL A 148 6.46 11.65 -6.74
N ALA A 149 5.56 12.14 -5.89
CA ALA A 149 5.31 11.55 -4.58
C ALA A 149 4.58 10.20 -4.78
N THR A 150 5.09 9.12 -4.17
CA THR A 150 4.47 7.80 -4.21
C THR A 150 4.24 7.26 -2.82
N HIS A 151 3.23 6.41 -2.66
CA HIS A 151 2.96 5.66 -1.44
C HIS A 151 4.00 4.54 -1.24
N GLY A 152 4.40 3.87 -2.32
CA GLY A 152 5.43 2.83 -2.37
C GLY A 152 4.98 1.45 -1.89
N ASP A 153 3.73 1.33 -1.40
CA ASP A 153 3.07 0.08 -0.99
C ASP A 153 1.55 0.23 -1.17
N PHE A 154 1.13 0.72 -2.37
CA PHE A 154 -0.23 1.12 -2.70
C PHE A 154 -1.04 -0.09 -3.17
N TYR A 155 -1.72 -0.76 -2.24
CA TYR A 155 -2.58 -1.90 -2.54
C TYR A 155 -3.87 -1.85 -1.71
N GLU A 156 -4.84 -2.68 -2.05
CA GLU A 156 -6.23 -2.61 -1.59
C GLU A 156 -6.42 -2.63 -0.07
N ALA A 157 -5.50 -3.25 0.69
CA ALA A 157 -5.61 -3.27 2.14
C ALA A 157 -5.11 -1.95 2.79
N ASN A 158 -4.29 -1.17 2.08
CA ASN A 158 -3.74 0.10 2.55
C ASN A 158 -4.56 1.32 2.11
N ILE A 159 -5.56 1.15 1.25
CA ILE A 159 -6.43 2.20 0.73
C ILE A 159 -7.78 2.12 1.44
N PHE A 160 -8.30 3.26 1.90
CA PHE A 160 -9.61 3.36 2.54
C PHE A 160 -10.58 4.14 1.67
N THR A 161 -11.83 3.66 1.64
CA THR A 161 -12.90 4.19 0.79
C THR A 161 -14.13 4.57 1.61
N VAL A 162 -14.80 5.64 1.19
CA VAL A 162 -16.14 6.06 1.65
C VAL A 162 -17.01 6.13 0.41
N ASP A 163 -18.15 5.47 0.41
CA ASP A 163 -19.11 5.42 -0.71
C ASP A 163 -18.43 5.12 -2.07
N GLY A 164 -17.53 4.12 -2.07
CA GLY A 164 -16.78 3.69 -3.26
C GLY A 164 -15.59 4.58 -3.65
N ARG A 165 -15.42 5.76 -3.03
CA ARG A 165 -14.33 6.68 -3.36
C ARG A 165 -13.14 6.50 -2.42
N ALA A 166 -11.94 6.41 -2.96
CA ALA A 166 -10.70 6.38 -2.19
C ALA A 166 -10.46 7.73 -1.50
N VAL A 167 -10.33 7.73 -0.17
CA VAL A 167 -10.21 8.96 0.63
C VAL A 167 -8.90 9.05 1.40
N SER A 168 -8.32 7.92 1.82
CA SER A 168 -7.09 7.92 2.62
C SER A 168 -6.26 6.65 2.43
N VAL A 169 -5.00 6.72 2.85
CA VAL A 169 -4.06 5.60 2.89
C VAL A 169 -3.49 5.39 4.29
N ILE A 170 -3.07 4.17 4.56
CA ILE A 170 -2.33 3.78 5.76
C ILE A 170 -1.02 3.09 5.36
N ASP A 171 -0.19 2.72 6.34
CA ASP A 171 1.10 2.00 6.18
C ASP A 171 2.11 2.75 5.30
N ILE A 172 2.34 4.01 5.64
CA ILE A 172 3.12 5.00 4.90
C ILE A 172 4.65 4.87 5.04
N GLU A 173 5.15 3.73 5.53
CA GLU A 173 6.59 3.52 5.73
C GLU A 173 7.40 3.51 4.44
N SER A 174 6.74 3.21 3.32
CA SER A 174 7.34 3.18 2.00
C SER A 174 7.17 4.50 1.23
N LEU A 175 6.54 5.53 1.84
CA LEU A 175 6.34 6.84 1.23
C LEU A 175 7.67 7.46 0.78
N GLY A 176 7.73 7.93 -0.45
CA GLY A 176 8.96 8.54 -1.00
C GLY A 176 8.83 8.96 -2.47
N PRO A 177 9.95 9.41 -3.08
CA PRO A 177 10.01 9.66 -4.51
C PRO A 177 9.93 8.34 -5.30
N GLY A 178 9.15 8.35 -6.38
CA GLY A 178 8.99 7.21 -7.28
C GLY A 178 8.19 7.64 -8.52
N HIS A 179 7.62 6.69 -9.23
CA HIS A 179 6.80 6.97 -10.40
C HIS A 179 5.34 6.56 -10.14
N LEU A 180 4.39 7.27 -10.72
CA LEU A 180 2.97 6.95 -10.55
C LEU A 180 2.67 5.49 -10.92
N VAL A 181 3.31 5.00 -11.97
CA VAL A 181 3.17 3.61 -12.43
C VAL A 181 3.58 2.60 -11.36
N ASP A 182 4.47 2.93 -10.43
CA ASP A 182 4.92 2.05 -9.36
C ASP A 182 3.78 1.69 -8.41
N ASP A 183 3.03 2.71 -7.97
CA ASP A 183 1.87 2.53 -7.11
C ASP A 183 0.72 1.81 -7.83
N LEU A 184 0.47 2.19 -9.09
CA LEU A 184 -0.58 1.54 -9.90
C LEU A 184 -0.25 0.07 -10.20
N ALA A 185 1.00 -0.24 -10.52
CA ALA A 185 1.44 -1.60 -10.76
C ALA A 185 1.34 -2.47 -9.49
N CYS A 186 1.65 -1.91 -8.33
CA CYS A 186 1.48 -2.57 -7.04
C CYS A 186 0.01 -2.94 -6.82
N LEU A 187 -0.90 -1.99 -6.99
CA LEU A 187 -2.35 -2.24 -6.85
C LEU A 187 -2.85 -3.27 -7.87
N LEU A 188 -2.54 -3.10 -9.16
CA LEU A 188 -2.99 -4.02 -10.21
C LEU A 188 -2.48 -5.45 -9.97
N ALA A 189 -1.22 -5.62 -9.56
CA ALA A 189 -0.67 -6.93 -9.24
C ALA A 189 -1.45 -7.63 -8.11
N HIS A 190 -1.83 -6.87 -7.08
CA HIS A 190 -2.69 -7.37 -6.00
C HIS A 190 -4.09 -7.74 -6.51
N LEU A 191 -4.75 -6.84 -7.24
CA LEU A 191 -6.11 -7.08 -7.76
C LEU A 191 -6.20 -8.31 -8.67
N VAL A 192 -5.16 -8.58 -9.47
CA VAL A 192 -5.09 -9.77 -10.35
C VAL A 192 -5.04 -11.06 -9.54
N VAL A 193 -4.37 -11.06 -8.37
CA VAL A 193 -4.18 -12.26 -7.54
C VAL A 193 -5.34 -12.51 -6.58
N LEU A 194 -6.10 -11.48 -6.19
CA LEU A 194 -7.20 -11.60 -5.23
C LEU A 194 -8.24 -12.69 -5.58
N PRO A 195 -8.72 -12.83 -6.83
CA PRO A 195 -9.67 -13.87 -7.20
C PRO A 195 -9.15 -15.28 -7.00
N ASP A 196 -7.83 -15.50 -7.21
CA ASP A 196 -7.20 -16.80 -7.00
C ASP A 196 -7.06 -17.12 -5.50
N LEU A 197 -6.77 -16.11 -4.69
CA LEU A 197 -6.64 -16.26 -3.24
C LEU A 197 -8.01 -16.47 -2.56
N SER A 198 -9.05 -15.80 -3.03
CA SER A 198 -10.40 -15.90 -2.45
C SER A 198 -11.49 -15.66 -3.50
N PRO A 199 -11.79 -16.67 -4.34
CA PRO A 199 -12.77 -16.56 -5.43
C PRO A 199 -14.16 -16.13 -4.94
N ALA A 200 -14.56 -16.60 -3.76
CA ALA A 200 -15.87 -16.28 -3.17
C ALA A 200 -16.03 -14.79 -2.86
N HIS A 201 -14.93 -14.08 -2.55
CA HIS A 201 -14.97 -12.66 -2.17
C HIS A 201 -14.66 -11.72 -3.35
N TYR A 202 -13.85 -12.16 -4.32
CA TYR A 202 -13.28 -11.28 -5.35
C TYR A 202 -13.54 -11.75 -6.78
N GLY A 203 -14.49 -12.67 -6.98
CA GLY A 203 -14.75 -13.28 -8.29
C GLY A 203 -15.14 -12.29 -9.41
N GLN A 204 -15.66 -11.11 -9.07
CA GLN A 204 -16.02 -10.08 -10.04
C GLN A 204 -14.89 -9.05 -10.31
N VAL A 205 -13.83 -9.03 -9.49
CA VAL A 205 -12.72 -8.06 -9.61
C VAL A 205 -12.05 -8.04 -10.99
N PRO A 206 -11.88 -9.18 -11.72
CA PRO A 206 -11.36 -9.14 -13.08
C PRO A 206 -12.11 -8.21 -14.03
N GLY A 207 -13.42 -8.04 -13.84
CA GLY A 207 -14.22 -7.13 -14.64
C GLY A 207 -13.93 -5.64 -14.42
N LEU A 208 -13.31 -5.28 -13.29
CA LEU A 208 -12.90 -3.89 -13.00
C LEU A 208 -11.57 -3.50 -13.65
N ILE A 209 -10.73 -4.48 -13.99
CA ILE A 209 -9.36 -4.25 -14.49
C ILE A 209 -9.21 -4.61 -15.97
N ALA A 210 -10.30 -5.05 -16.63
CA ALA A 210 -10.35 -5.36 -18.06
C ALA A 210 -10.68 -4.12 -18.87
#